data_37c404d0634d9ce6a8e495d24ecd2be4
#
_entry.id   37c404d0634d9ce6a8e495d24ecd2be4
#
_cell.length_a   1.000
_cell.length_b   1.000
_cell.length_c   1.000
_cell.angle_alpha   90.00
_cell.angle_beta   90.00
_cell.angle_gamma   90.00
#
_symmetry.space_group_name_H-M   'P 1'
#
loop_
_entity.id
_entity.type
_entity.pdbx_description
1 polymer ?
#
loop_
_entity_poly.entity_id
_entity_poly.type
_entity_poly.pdbx_seq_one_letter_code
_entity_poly.pdbx_strand_id
1 'polypeptide(L)'
;MPDKRTILIAGMGTSPAVLTETVWALCHQKKPVVPDEIVVLVTKSGKERLCAELLTGDESVWEKMLAALKKEKIKIDGKLVFGETSIRVIPDERGNGVWDLRSGEDNLRAADFMLRQIRQYTESSDTVVLASIAGGRKTMSALLFSCMSLLGREDDKVFHVLLPPEFEGGVEPPMYYPVKGVTYTNIHTGKKYKSDKYKSELFEVPFVRMRGW
;
A
#
# COMPACT_ATOMS: atom_id res chain seq x y z
N MET A 1 13.77 1.01 24.75
CA MET A 1 12.61 1.85 24.40
C MET A 1 11.51 0.90 23.97
N PRO A 2 10.22 1.12 24.29
CA PRO A 2 9.18 0.29 23.75
C PRO A 2 9.24 0.33 22.20
N ASP A 3 8.97 -0.81 21.57
CA ASP A 3 8.94 -0.86 20.10
C ASP A 3 7.83 0.07 19.60
N LYS A 4 8.21 1.02 18.73
CA LYS A 4 7.25 1.93 18.09
C LYS A 4 6.30 1.15 17.19
N ARG A 5 5.04 1.53 17.17
CA ARG A 5 4.06 0.98 16.22
C ARG A 5 4.43 1.40 14.80
N THR A 6 4.46 0.45 13.90
CA THR A 6 4.74 0.67 12.48
C THR A 6 3.44 0.79 11.70
N ILE A 7 3.22 1.93 11.08
CA ILE A 7 2.01 2.24 10.31
C ILE A 7 2.37 2.28 8.82
N LEU A 8 1.78 1.40 8.02
CA LEU A 8 1.87 1.48 6.56
C LEU A 8 0.78 2.42 6.04
N ILE A 9 1.17 3.51 5.40
CA ILE A 9 0.24 4.41 4.70
C ILE A 9 0.47 4.23 3.20
N ALA A 10 -0.56 3.77 2.48
CA ALA A 10 -0.48 3.53 1.04
C ALA A 10 -1.45 4.43 0.27
N GLY A 11 -0.94 5.18 -0.70
CA GLY A 11 -1.77 5.77 -1.75
C GLY A 11 -2.19 4.69 -2.73
N MET A 12 -3.50 4.59 -3.05
CA MET A 12 -3.98 3.54 -3.94
C MET A 12 -5.04 4.06 -4.91
N GLY A 13 -4.98 3.58 -6.15
CA GLY A 13 -5.99 3.78 -7.18
C GLY A 13 -6.88 2.56 -7.35
N THR A 14 -7.08 2.17 -8.61
CA THR A 14 -7.95 1.06 -9.02
C THR A 14 -7.22 -0.28 -9.15
N SER A 15 -6.00 -0.41 -8.65
CA SER A 15 -5.23 -1.66 -8.64
C SER A 15 -4.91 -2.09 -7.19
N PRO A 16 -5.80 -2.85 -6.54
CA PRO A 16 -5.63 -3.26 -5.14
C PRO A 16 -4.45 -4.19 -4.91
N ALA A 17 -3.99 -4.92 -5.93
CA ALA A 17 -2.83 -5.80 -5.86
C ALA A 17 -1.58 -5.09 -5.33
N VAL A 18 -1.40 -3.81 -5.64
CA VAL A 18 -0.25 -3.01 -5.16
C VAL A 18 -0.14 -2.99 -3.63
N LEU A 19 -1.26 -3.03 -2.90
CA LEU A 19 -1.24 -3.10 -1.44
C LEU A 19 -0.69 -4.44 -0.96
N THR A 20 -1.22 -5.54 -1.47
CA THR A 20 -0.78 -6.88 -1.09
C THR A 20 0.66 -7.15 -1.51
N GLU A 21 1.08 -6.66 -2.67
CA GLU A 21 2.47 -6.70 -3.17
C GLU A 21 3.41 -5.95 -2.23
N THR A 22 3.02 -4.74 -1.77
CA THR A 22 3.80 -3.94 -0.82
C THR A 22 3.94 -4.67 0.51
N VAL A 23 2.83 -5.17 1.07
CA VAL A 23 2.85 -5.91 2.34
C VAL A 23 3.68 -7.19 2.23
N TRP A 24 3.49 -7.94 1.16
CA TRP A 24 4.26 -9.15 0.90
C TRP A 24 5.76 -8.84 0.81
N ALA A 25 6.15 -7.82 0.04
CA ALA A 25 7.55 -7.41 -0.09
C ALA A 25 8.16 -6.95 1.24
N LEU A 26 7.42 -6.18 2.07
CA LEU A 26 7.87 -5.77 3.40
C LEU A 26 8.15 -6.98 4.30
N CYS A 27 7.22 -7.96 4.30
CA CYS A 27 7.34 -9.17 5.11
C CYS A 27 8.49 -10.10 4.66
N HIS A 28 8.96 -9.98 3.41
CA HIS A 28 9.99 -10.84 2.82
C HIS A 28 11.35 -10.17 2.64
N GLN A 29 11.55 -9.00 3.22
CA GLN A 29 12.88 -8.38 3.26
C GLN A 29 13.87 -9.23 4.08
N LYS A 30 15.20 -9.01 3.88
CA LYS A 30 16.25 -9.64 4.70
C LYS A 30 16.02 -9.45 6.21
N LYS A 31 15.51 -8.28 6.58
CA LYS A 31 14.96 -7.99 7.91
C LYS A 31 13.47 -7.73 7.72
N PRO A 32 12.60 -8.71 7.96
CA PRO A 32 11.17 -8.56 7.76
C PRO A 32 10.60 -7.37 8.54
N VAL A 33 9.81 -6.56 7.86
CA VAL A 33 9.06 -5.47 8.46
C VAL A 33 7.58 -5.82 8.35
N VAL A 34 6.93 -6.01 9.49
CA VAL A 34 5.51 -6.35 9.56
C VAL A 34 4.78 -5.15 10.17
N PRO A 35 4.07 -4.33 9.38
CA PRO A 35 3.29 -3.21 9.91
C PRO A 35 2.28 -3.65 10.96
N ASP A 36 2.08 -2.85 12.00
CA ASP A 36 1.04 -3.08 13.00
C ASP A 36 -0.33 -2.73 12.43
N GLU A 37 -0.40 -1.62 11.69
CA GLU A 37 -1.63 -1.09 11.11
C GLU A 37 -1.38 -0.65 9.66
N ILE A 38 -2.42 -0.79 8.84
CA ILE A 38 -2.40 -0.34 7.44
C ILE A 38 -3.50 0.70 7.25
N VAL A 39 -3.14 1.81 6.62
CA VAL A 39 -4.04 2.90 6.23
C VAL A 39 -3.93 3.09 4.73
N VAL A 40 -5.07 3.07 4.04
CA VAL A 40 -5.10 3.22 2.59
C VAL A 40 -5.82 4.52 2.22
N LEU A 41 -5.12 5.40 1.51
CA LEU A 41 -5.66 6.67 1.03
C LEU A 41 -6.13 6.48 -0.41
N VAL A 42 -7.43 6.62 -0.65
CA VAL A 42 -8.07 6.25 -1.92
C VAL A 42 -9.11 7.25 -2.38
N THR A 43 -9.48 7.16 -3.65
CA THR A 43 -10.73 7.72 -4.19
C THR A 43 -11.90 6.74 -3.94
N LYS A 44 -13.12 7.18 -4.17
CA LYS A 44 -14.31 6.32 -4.03
C LYS A 44 -14.24 5.09 -4.95
N SER A 45 -13.87 5.29 -6.23
CA SER A 45 -13.68 4.18 -7.16
C SER A 45 -12.57 3.21 -6.71
N GLY A 46 -11.49 3.72 -6.12
CA GLY A 46 -10.44 2.90 -5.53
C GLY A 46 -10.92 2.08 -4.34
N LYS A 47 -11.74 2.67 -3.45
CA LYS A 47 -12.35 1.95 -2.33
C LYS A 47 -13.25 0.80 -2.81
N GLU A 48 -14.13 1.06 -3.79
CA GLU A 48 -15.02 0.03 -4.32
C GLU A 48 -14.24 -1.17 -4.87
N ARG A 49 -13.19 -0.91 -5.66
CA ARG A 49 -12.30 -1.95 -6.18
C ARG A 49 -11.59 -2.72 -5.08
N LEU A 50 -11.02 -1.99 -4.11
CA LEU A 50 -10.29 -2.59 -3.00
C LEU A 50 -11.19 -3.52 -2.18
N CYS A 51 -12.38 -3.06 -1.80
CA CYS A 51 -13.32 -3.88 -1.04
C CYS A 51 -13.73 -5.12 -1.83
N ALA A 52 -14.10 -4.95 -3.11
CA ALA A 52 -14.55 -6.05 -3.97
C ALA A 52 -13.45 -7.10 -4.18
N GLU A 53 -12.19 -6.69 -4.36
CA GLU A 53 -11.12 -7.61 -4.72
C GLU A 53 -10.39 -8.19 -3.50
N LEU A 54 -10.21 -7.42 -2.41
CA LEU A 54 -9.39 -7.88 -1.27
C LEU A 54 -10.19 -8.30 -0.05
N LEU A 55 -11.39 -7.74 0.18
CA LEU A 55 -12.12 -7.91 1.44
C LEU A 55 -13.42 -8.71 1.32
N THR A 56 -13.85 -9.04 0.11
CA THR A 56 -15.12 -9.75 -0.13
C THR A 56 -14.89 -11.23 -0.39
N GLY A 57 -15.87 -12.07 -0.02
CA GLY A 57 -15.90 -13.53 -0.20
C GLY A 57 -15.72 -14.30 1.12
N ASP A 58 -16.09 -15.59 1.12
CA ASP A 58 -16.02 -16.47 2.29
C ASP A 58 -14.59 -16.60 2.86
N GLU A 59 -13.60 -16.55 2.00
CA GLU A 59 -12.20 -16.36 2.31
C GLU A 59 -11.64 -15.28 1.40
N SER A 60 -11.54 -14.06 1.93
CA SER A 60 -11.04 -12.91 1.18
C SER A 60 -9.58 -13.10 0.75
N VAL A 61 -9.15 -12.38 -0.30
CA VAL A 61 -7.74 -12.38 -0.73
C VAL A 61 -6.83 -11.96 0.42
N TRP A 62 -7.28 -10.99 1.23
CA TRP A 62 -6.52 -10.52 2.39
C TRP A 62 -6.30 -11.63 3.42
N GLU A 63 -7.34 -12.35 3.80
CA GLU A 63 -7.25 -13.46 4.77
C GLU A 63 -6.38 -14.60 4.25
N LYS A 64 -6.52 -14.96 2.97
CA LYS A 64 -5.65 -15.95 2.32
C LYS A 64 -4.18 -15.55 2.35
N MET A 65 -3.88 -14.28 2.12
CA MET A 65 -2.51 -13.76 2.21
C MET A 65 -1.98 -13.86 3.65
N LEU A 66 -2.77 -13.46 4.66
CA LEU A 66 -2.40 -13.59 6.06
C LEU A 66 -2.12 -15.05 6.43
N ALA A 67 -2.97 -15.98 5.98
CA ALA A 67 -2.76 -17.42 6.18
C ALA A 67 -1.45 -17.91 5.52
N ALA A 68 -1.14 -17.42 4.31
CA ALA A 68 0.11 -17.74 3.62
C ALA A 68 1.34 -17.24 4.38
N LEU A 69 1.32 -15.99 4.88
CA LEU A 69 2.39 -15.41 5.70
C LEU A 69 2.61 -16.22 7.00
N LYS A 70 1.53 -16.62 7.68
CA LYS A 70 1.62 -17.49 8.87
C LYS A 70 2.24 -18.84 8.55
N LYS A 71 1.85 -19.46 7.43
CA LYS A 71 2.41 -20.73 6.96
C LYS A 71 3.92 -20.63 6.69
N GLU A 72 4.39 -19.47 6.27
CA GLU A 72 5.82 -19.16 6.07
C GLU A 72 6.53 -18.72 7.37
N LYS A 73 5.83 -18.83 8.53
CA LYS A 73 6.34 -18.49 9.86
C LYS A 73 6.68 -17.00 10.05
N ILE A 74 6.07 -16.13 9.26
CA ILE A 74 6.12 -14.68 9.50
C ILE A 74 5.25 -14.37 10.73
N LYS A 75 5.81 -13.65 11.69
CA LYS A 75 5.11 -13.27 12.94
C LYS A 75 4.17 -12.10 12.68
N ILE A 76 2.90 -12.40 12.45
CA ILE A 76 1.87 -11.39 12.15
C ILE A 76 0.79 -11.26 13.24
N ASP A 77 0.92 -11.97 14.37
CA ASP A 77 -0.10 -11.94 15.42
C ASP A 77 -0.22 -10.52 16.01
N GLY A 78 -1.44 -9.97 15.99
CA GLY A 78 -1.73 -8.60 16.41
C GLY A 78 -1.20 -7.51 15.44
N LYS A 79 -0.70 -7.89 14.26
CA LYS A 79 -0.17 -7.01 13.22
C LYS A 79 -1.01 -7.08 11.95
N LEU A 80 -0.68 -6.23 10.98
CA LEU A 80 -1.38 -6.13 9.69
C LEU A 80 -2.89 -5.87 9.87
N VAL A 81 -3.24 -5.04 10.87
CA VAL A 81 -4.63 -4.64 11.10
C VAL A 81 -5.11 -3.84 9.89
N PHE A 82 -6.03 -4.43 9.14
CA PHE A 82 -6.59 -3.86 7.93
C PHE A 82 -8.04 -4.33 7.73
N GLY A 83 -8.89 -3.40 7.30
CA GLY A 83 -10.31 -3.64 7.01
C GLY A 83 -10.95 -2.35 6.50
N GLU A 84 -12.28 -2.31 6.40
CA GLU A 84 -12.99 -1.14 5.88
C GLU A 84 -12.68 0.15 6.64
N THR A 85 -12.48 0.08 7.95
CA THR A 85 -12.13 1.24 8.79
C THR A 85 -10.72 1.78 8.52
N SER A 86 -9.86 1.01 7.87
CA SER A 86 -8.51 1.41 7.46
C SER A 86 -8.51 2.21 6.15
N ILE A 87 -9.63 2.20 5.43
CA ILE A 87 -9.75 2.83 4.12
C ILE A 87 -10.22 4.26 4.29
N ARG A 88 -9.37 5.22 3.94
CA ARG A 88 -9.61 6.65 4.02
C ARG A 88 -9.89 7.21 2.63
N VAL A 89 -11.15 7.60 2.38
CA VAL A 89 -11.55 8.15 1.07
C VAL A 89 -11.29 9.64 1.06
N ILE A 90 -10.63 10.12 0.00
CA ILE A 90 -10.41 11.55 -0.24
C ILE A 90 -11.76 12.23 -0.39
N PRO A 91 -12.09 13.25 0.43
CA PRO A 91 -13.41 13.90 0.40
C PRO A 91 -13.56 14.83 -0.82
N ASP A 92 -14.79 14.96 -1.31
CA ASP A 92 -15.20 16.03 -2.22
C ASP A 92 -15.53 17.33 -1.45
N GLU A 93 -16.03 18.34 -2.11
CA GLU A 93 -16.43 19.64 -1.53
C GLU A 93 -17.54 19.53 -0.46
N ARG A 94 -18.35 18.47 -0.52
CA ARG A 94 -19.47 18.21 0.39
C ARG A 94 -19.11 17.25 1.52
N GLY A 95 -17.84 16.80 1.56
CA GLY A 95 -17.38 15.80 2.52
C GLY A 95 -17.69 14.36 2.12
N ASN A 96 -18.31 14.12 0.97
CA ASN A 96 -18.45 12.79 0.39
C ASN A 96 -17.14 12.38 -0.28
N GLY A 97 -16.99 11.09 -0.60
CA GLY A 97 -15.81 10.63 -1.30
C GLY A 97 -15.74 11.12 -2.76
N VAL A 98 -14.60 11.69 -3.18
CA VAL A 98 -14.35 12.01 -4.59
C VAL A 98 -14.26 10.72 -5.41
N TRP A 99 -14.95 10.68 -6.55
CA TRP A 99 -14.97 9.49 -7.40
C TRP A 99 -13.58 9.17 -7.99
N ASP A 100 -12.91 10.19 -8.49
CA ASP A 100 -11.57 10.11 -9.07
C ASP A 100 -10.94 11.52 -9.09
N LEU A 101 -9.62 11.63 -9.09
CA LEU A 101 -8.91 12.92 -9.14
C LEU A 101 -8.77 13.37 -10.61
N ARG A 102 -9.59 14.31 -11.05
CA ARG A 102 -9.62 14.77 -12.44
C ARG A 102 -9.44 16.28 -12.62
N SER A 103 -9.52 17.03 -11.52
CA SER A 103 -9.39 18.48 -11.54
C SER A 103 -8.24 18.97 -10.66
N GLY A 104 -7.85 20.24 -10.83
CA GLY A 104 -6.92 20.90 -9.92
C GLY A 104 -7.47 20.97 -8.50
N GLU A 105 -8.77 21.22 -8.35
CA GLU A 105 -9.44 21.27 -7.06
C GLU A 105 -9.46 19.93 -6.35
N ASP A 106 -9.67 18.82 -7.08
CA ASP A 106 -9.57 17.48 -6.51
C ASP A 106 -8.17 17.20 -5.96
N ASN A 107 -7.14 17.65 -6.70
CA ASN A 107 -5.75 17.49 -6.27
C ASN A 107 -5.41 18.36 -5.05
N LEU A 108 -5.96 19.58 -4.94
CA LEU A 108 -5.80 20.41 -3.73
C LEU A 108 -6.44 19.76 -2.51
N ARG A 109 -7.69 19.25 -2.65
CA ARG A 109 -8.37 18.50 -1.58
C ARG A 109 -7.60 17.24 -1.19
N ALA A 110 -7.07 16.52 -2.18
CA ALA A 110 -6.25 15.34 -1.92
C ALA A 110 -4.97 15.70 -1.15
N ALA A 111 -4.30 16.81 -1.48
CA ALA A 111 -3.10 17.28 -0.80
C ALA A 111 -3.40 17.58 0.68
N ASP A 112 -4.43 18.38 0.96
CA ASP A 112 -4.86 18.70 2.32
C ASP A 112 -5.27 17.47 3.12
N PHE A 113 -5.99 16.56 2.47
CA PHE A 113 -6.43 15.32 3.12
C PHE A 113 -5.24 14.43 3.47
N MET A 114 -4.33 14.17 2.53
CA MET A 114 -3.13 13.36 2.74
C MET A 114 -2.23 13.95 3.82
N LEU A 115 -2.04 15.28 3.82
CA LEU A 115 -1.27 15.98 4.83
C LEU A 115 -1.83 15.73 6.23
N ARG A 116 -3.16 15.86 6.40
CA ARG A 116 -3.83 15.59 7.68
C ARG A 116 -3.69 14.14 8.12
N GLN A 117 -3.85 13.18 7.19
CA GLN A 117 -3.72 11.76 7.51
C GLN A 117 -2.30 11.41 7.97
N ILE A 118 -1.26 11.89 7.28
CA ILE A 118 0.13 11.62 7.65
C ILE A 118 0.48 12.32 8.96
N ARG A 119 0.05 13.57 9.13
CA ARG A 119 0.30 14.35 10.34
C ARG A 119 -0.19 13.65 11.59
N GLN A 120 -1.36 13.03 11.54
CA GLN A 120 -1.95 12.27 12.66
C GLN A 120 -0.97 11.23 13.23
N TYR A 121 -0.21 10.56 12.36
CA TYR A 121 0.74 9.53 12.78
C TYR A 121 2.15 10.10 13.06
N THR A 122 2.58 11.10 12.32
CA THR A 122 3.92 11.69 12.52
C THR A 122 4.01 12.61 13.74
N GLU A 123 2.90 13.05 14.31
CA GLU A 123 2.87 13.79 15.59
C GLU A 123 3.00 12.88 16.82
N SER A 124 2.72 11.58 16.69
CA SER A 124 2.93 10.61 17.77
C SER A 124 4.37 10.11 17.81
N SER A 125 5.03 10.22 18.96
CA SER A 125 6.38 9.66 19.18
C SER A 125 6.43 8.14 19.14
N ASP A 126 5.27 7.48 19.33
CA ASP A 126 5.16 6.03 19.49
C ASP A 126 4.89 5.30 18.16
N THR A 127 4.96 6.03 17.05
CA THR A 127 4.74 5.49 15.71
C THR A 127 5.95 5.66 14.80
N VAL A 128 6.05 4.80 13.79
CA VAL A 128 6.89 4.96 12.59
C VAL A 128 5.99 4.85 11.38
N VAL A 129 6.13 5.76 10.43
CA VAL A 129 5.36 5.77 9.19
C VAL A 129 6.17 5.18 8.04
N LEU A 130 5.60 4.18 7.39
CA LEU A 130 6.07 3.64 6.13
C LEU A 130 5.08 4.06 5.05
N ALA A 131 5.49 4.92 4.13
CA ALA A 131 4.62 5.40 3.05
C ALA A 131 4.89 4.63 1.76
N SER A 132 3.87 4.01 1.16
CA SER A 132 3.97 3.38 -0.17
C SER A 132 3.40 4.31 -1.23
N ILE A 133 4.25 4.67 -2.20
CA ILE A 133 3.88 5.52 -3.35
C ILE A 133 3.68 4.73 -4.64
N ALA A 134 3.57 3.41 -4.55
CA ALA A 134 3.50 2.54 -5.73
C ALA A 134 2.12 2.56 -6.42
N GLY A 135 1.07 2.98 -5.73
CA GLY A 135 -0.30 2.94 -6.24
C GLY A 135 -0.93 4.32 -6.44
N GLY A 136 -2.06 4.32 -7.11
CA GLY A 136 -2.86 5.52 -7.37
C GLY A 136 -2.45 6.28 -8.63
N ARG A 137 -3.07 7.45 -8.82
CA ARG A 137 -2.63 8.38 -9.85
C ARG A 137 -1.24 8.93 -9.52
N LYS A 138 -0.46 9.30 -10.54
CA LYS A 138 0.88 9.91 -10.37
C LYS A 138 0.85 11.12 -9.42
N THR A 139 -0.24 11.91 -9.46
CA THR A 139 -0.43 13.03 -8.53
C THR A 139 -0.58 12.58 -7.09
N MET A 140 -1.26 11.47 -6.81
CA MET A 140 -1.38 10.92 -5.44
C MET A 140 -0.01 10.51 -4.89
N SER A 141 0.80 9.83 -5.69
CA SER A 141 2.16 9.45 -5.30
C SER A 141 3.04 10.67 -5.03
N ALA A 142 2.96 11.70 -5.89
CA ALA A 142 3.70 12.95 -5.71
C ALA A 142 3.25 13.70 -4.44
N LEU A 143 1.94 13.78 -4.18
CA LEU A 143 1.40 14.42 -2.98
C LEU A 143 1.80 13.67 -1.71
N LEU A 144 1.70 12.34 -1.70
CA LEU A 144 2.12 11.52 -0.57
C LEU A 144 3.61 11.69 -0.26
N PHE A 145 4.44 11.68 -1.31
CA PHE A 145 5.88 11.94 -1.19
C PHE A 145 6.17 13.34 -0.64
N SER A 146 5.47 14.37 -1.14
CA SER A 146 5.60 15.74 -0.64
C SER A 146 5.21 15.87 0.82
N CYS A 147 4.12 15.23 1.24
CA CYS A 147 3.70 15.19 2.63
C CYS A 147 4.75 14.52 3.53
N MET A 148 5.36 13.41 3.07
CA MET A 148 6.46 12.78 3.78
C MET A 148 7.69 13.68 3.87
N SER A 149 7.99 14.47 2.83
CA SER A 149 9.09 15.45 2.88
C SER A 149 8.85 16.54 3.93
N LEU A 150 7.61 17.00 4.08
CA LEU A 150 7.24 18.03 5.05
C LEU A 150 7.17 17.50 6.49
N LEU A 151 6.64 16.31 6.71
CA LEU A 151 6.24 15.80 8.02
C LEU A 151 7.09 14.62 8.51
N GLY A 152 7.80 13.94 7.61
CA GLY A 152 8.55 12.72 7.92
C GLY A 152 9.69 12.96 8.89
N ARG A 153 9.87 12.00 9.80
CA ARG A 153 10.93 11.97 10.83
C ARG A 153 12.07 11.05 10.37
N GLU A 154 13.11 10.95 11.17
CA GLU A 154 14.31 10.15 10.85
C GLU A 154 13.98 8.67 10.57
N ASP A 155 13.10 8.07 11.38
CA ASP A 155 12.72 6.66 11.26
C ASP A 155 11.67 6.41 10.17
N ASP A 156 10.97 7.47 9.69
CA ASP A 156 9.92 7.32 8.67
C ASP A 156 10.54 7.08 7.30
N LYS A 157 9.87 6.25 6.48
CA LYS A 157 10.38 5.82 5.18
C LYS A 157 9.33 5.93 4.08
N VAL A 158 9.82 6.12 2.87
CA VAL A 158 9.00 6.05 1.65
C VAL A 158 9.46 4.88 0.81
N PHE A 159 8.51 4.09 0.30
CA PHE A 159 8.78 2.90 -0.50
C PHE A 159 8.02 2.91 -1.82
N HIS A 160 8.63 2.26 -2.78
CA HIS A 160 8.01 1.85 -4.03
C HIS A 160 8.25 0.35 -4.23
N VAL A 161 7.18 -0.40 -4.51
CA VAL A 161 7.28 -1.82 -4.88
C VAL A 161 7.29 -1.95 -6.39
N LEU A 162 8.19 -2.78 -6.91
CA LEU A 162 8.23 -3.17 -8.32
C LEU A 162 8.04 -4.67 -8.44
N LEU A 163 7.23 -5.05 -9.41
CA LEU A 163 7.09 -6.43 -9.83
C LEU A 163 8.23 -6.82 -10.80
N PRO A 164 8.57 -8.11 -10.89
CA PRO A 164 9.37 -8.58 -12.00
C PRO A 164 8.63 -8.30 -13.33
N PRO A 165 9.36 -7.95 -14.41
CA PRO A 165 8.75 -7.60 -15.70
C PRO A 165 7.76 -8.65 -16.23
N GLU A 166 7.96 -9.92 -15.86
CA GLU A 166 7.09 -11.02 -16.25
C GLU A 166 5.68 -10.93 -15.68
N PHE A 167 5.53 -10.23 -14.54
CA PHE A 167 4.28 -10.05 -13.81
C PHE A 167 3.71 -8.64 -13.97
N GLU A 168 4.45 -7.71 -14.58
CA GLU A 168 3.96 -6.37 -14.87
C GLU A 168 2.83 -6.38 -15.91
N GLY A 169 1.95 -5.38 -15.79
CA GLY A 169 0.85 -5.19 -16.75
C GLY A 169 -0.32 -6.16 -16.59
N GLY A 170 -0.22 -7.12 -15.68
CA GLY A 170 -1.27 -8.07 -15.35
C GLY A 170 -1.01 -9.49 -15.80
N VAL A 171 -1.51 -10.42 -15.02
CA VAL A 171 -1.42 -11.87 -15.27
C VAL A 171 -2.76 -12.55 -15.03
N GLU A 172 -2.95 -13.71 -15.66
CA GLU A 172 -4.10 -14.59 -15.45
C GLU A 172 -3.64 -15.95 -14.89
N PRO A 173 -4.23 -16.43 -13.78
CA PRO A 173 -5.22 -15.74 -12.94
C PRO A 173 -4.66 -14.46 -12.29
N PRO A 174 -5.51 -13.51 -11.80
CA PRO A 174 -5.05 -12.32 -11.10
C PRO A 174 -4.14 -12.66 -9.93
N MET A 175 -3.01 -11.98 -9.83
CA MET A 175 -2.04 -12.20 -8.75
C MET A 175 -2.06 -11.02 -7.78
N TYR A 176 -2.31 -11.32 -6.52
CA TYR A 176 -2.26 -10.36 -5.41
C TYR A 176 -1.04 -10.59 -4.52
N TYR A 177 -0.55 -11.80 -4.47
CA TYR A 177 0.68 -12.24 -3.81
C TYR A 177 1.09 -13.59 -4.44
N PRO A 178 2.34 -14.03 -4.36
CA PRO A 178 2.77 -15.27 -4.99
C PRO A 178 2.19 -16.49 -4.28
N VAL A 179 1.30 -17.22 -4.96
CA VAL A 179 0.72 -18.47 -4.47
C VAL A 179 1.56 -19.64 -4.98
N LYS A 180 2.19 -20.39 -4.06
CA LYS A 180 3.09 -21.48 -4.41
C LYS A 180 2.43 -22.52 -5.31
N GLY A 181 3.11 -22.87 -6.40
CA GLY A 181 2.65 -23.89 -7.36
C GLY A 181 1.71 -23.37 -8.44
N VAL A 182 1.28 -22.11 -8.38
CA VAL A 182 0.44 -21.49 -9.42
C VAL A 182 1.30 -21.07 -10.62
N THR A 183 0.75 -21.29 -11.81
CA THR A 183 1.32 -20.77 -13.08
C THR A 183 0.46 -19.60 -13.55
N TYR A 184 1.09 -18.47 -13.76
CA TYR A 184 0.48 -17.23 -14.25
C TYR A 184 0.79 -17.04 -15.73
N THR A 185 -0.17 -16.54 -16.49
CA THR A 185 0.02 -16.18 -17.90
C THR A 185 0.02 -14.67 -18.02
N ASN A 186 1.11 -14.06 -18.49
CA ASN A 186 1.14 -12.62 -18.75
C ASN A 186 0.14 -12.30 -19.89
N ILE A 187 -0.78 -11.38 -19.62
CA ILE A 187 -1.90 -11.07 -20.52
C ILE A 187 -1.46 -10.39 -21.82
N HIS A 188 -0.31 -9.72 -21.83
CA HIS A 188 0.20 -9.01 -22.99
C HIS A 188 1.08 -9.90 -23.89
N THR A 189 1.86 -10.78 -23.27
CA THR A 189 2.83 -11.61 -24.01
C THR A 189 2.37 -13.04 -24.24
N GLY A 190 1.34 -13.50 -23.51
CA GLY A 190 0.88 -14.88 -23.48
C GLY A 190 1.87 -15.88 -22.86
N LYS A 191 3.01 -15.42 -22.36
CA LYS A 191 4.01 -16.30 -21.74
C LYS A 191 3.58 -16.74 -20.34
N LYS A 192 3.93 -17.98 -20.00
CA LYS A 192 3.60 -18.61 -18.71
C LYS A 192 4.80 -18.58 -17.76
N TYR A 193 4.55 -18.21 -16.52
CA TYR A 193 5.56 -18.12 -15.45
C TYR A 193 5.05 -18.78 -14.19
N LYS A 194 5.93 -19.53 -13.50
CA LYS A 194 5.61 -20.10 -12.19
C LYS A 194 5.79 -19.05 -11.11
N SER A 195 4.97 -19.16 -10.06
CA SER A 195 5.01 -18.27 -8.89
C SER A 195 6.36 -18.25 -8.15
N ASP A 196 7.16 -19.30 -8.27
CA ASP A 196 8.51 -19.39 -7.67
C ASP A 196 9.51 -18.40 -8.28
N LYS A 197 9.22 -17.87 -9.48
CA LYS A 197 10.00 -16.80 -10.13
C LYS A 197 9.63 -15.40 -9.65
N TYR A 198 8.56 -15.26 -8.87
CA TYR A 198 8.16 -13.97 -8.33
C TYR A 198 9.13 -13.50 -7.26
N LYS A 199 9.73 -12.37 -7.49
CA LYS A 199 10.55 -11.64 -6.52
C LYS A 199 10.22 -10.17 -6.66
N SER A 200 9.23 -9.71 -5.87
CA SER A 200 8.99 -8.27 -5.78
C SER A 200 10.19 -7.57 -5.14
N GLU A 201 10.57 -6.46 -5.69
CA GLU A 201 11.60 -5.60 -5.11
C GLU A 201 10.93 -4.39 -4.45
N LEU A 202 11.36 -4.11 -3.22
CA LEU A 202 10.91 -2.95 -2.48
C LEU A 202 12.06 -1.95 -2.38
N PHE A 203 11.89 -0.80 -3.01
CA PHE A 203 12.87 0.26 -3.02
C PHE A 203 12.52 1.32 -1.99
N GLU A 204 13.45 1.62 -1.09
CA GLU A 204 13.36 2.83 -0.28
C GLU A 204 13.66 4.04 -1.16
N VAL A 205 12.71 4.97 -1.23
CA VAL A 205 12.83 6.21 -1.99
C VAL A 205 13.35 7.31 -1.06
N PRO A 206 14.58 7.80 -1.25
CA PRO A 206 15.12 8.87 -0.43
C PRO A 206 14.28 10.14 -0.56
N PHE A 207 14.05 10.84 0.55
CA PHE A 207 13.35 12.12 0.55
C PHE A 207 14.00 13.12 1.50
N VAL A 208 13.83 14.41 1.19
CA VAL A 208 14.33 15.49 2.03
C VAL A 208 13.41 15.66 3.23
N ARG A 209 13.95 15.59 4.44
CA ARG A 209 13.18 15.78 5.69
C ARG A 209 13.24 17.24 6.09
N MET A 210 12.14 17.96 5.84
CA MET A 210 12.06 19.41 6.08
C MET A 210 11.56 19.75 7.49
N ARG A 211 11.09 18.77 8.25
CA ARG A 211 10.47 18.99 9.57
C ARG A 211 11.42 19.62 10.60
N GLY A 212 12.70 19.47 10.45
CA GLY A 212 13.70 19.99 11.38
C GLY A 212 14.35 21.31 10.94
N TRP A 213 13.85 21.95 9.89
CA TRP A 213 14.42 23.19 9.32
C TRP A 213 13.67 24.40 9.82
#